data_12f21b870551971bed79c65f75b98711
#
_entry.id   12f21b870551971bed79c65f75b98711
#
_cell.length_a   1.000
_cell.length_b   1.000
_cell.length_c   1.000
_cell.angle_alpha   90.00
_cell.angle_beta   90.00
_cell.angle_gamma   90.00
#
_symmetry.space_group_name_H-M   'P 1'
#
loop_
_entity.id
_entity.type
_entity.pdbx_description
1 polymer ?
#
loop_
_entity_poly.entity_id
_entity_poly.type
_entity_poly.pdbx_seq_one_letter_code
_entity_poly.pdbx_strand_id
1 'polypeptide(L)'
;MENRKLKLEELNRADIEEFKDQKKFPVVILLDNVRSALNVGSVFRTCDAFAIEELVLCGITATPPNKDIMKTALGATESVKWKKFDDTIKSIEYYKNNGYKIFALEQAENTFFLNHTFLVLGL
;
A
#
# COMPACT_ATOMS: atom_id res chain seq x y z
N MET A 1 -25.69 -0.90 -24.48
CA MET A 1 -24.39 -1.50 -24.07
C MET A 1 -24.65 -2.50 -22.96
N GLU A 2 -24.33 -3.75 -23.21
CA GLU A 2 -24.50 -4.79 -22.19
C GLU A 2 -23.33 -4.76 -21.20
N ASN A 3 -23.67 -4.64 -19.92
CA ASN A 3 -22.69 -4.81 -18.84
C ASN A 3 -22.70 -6.28 -18.39
N ARG A 4 -21.77 -7.06 -18.92
CA ARG A 4 -21.64 -8.43 -18.50
C ARG A 4 -20.64 -8.55 -17.33
N LYS A 5 -20.96 -9.43 -16.38
CA LYS A 5 -20.01 -9.76 -15.31
C LYS A 5 -18.87 -10.58 -15.88
N LEU A 6 -17.64 -10.17 -15.62
CA LEU A 6 -16.46 -10.94 -15.98
C LEU A 6 -16.35 -12.18 -15.09
N LYS A 7 -16.01 -13.31 -15.70
CA LYS A 7 -15.67 -14.52 -14.96
C LYS A 7 -14.26 -14.37 -14.39
N LEU A 8 -14.00 -15.05 -13.29
CA LEU A 8 -12.70 -15.04 -12.63
C LEU A 8 -11.55 -15.42 -13.58
N GLU A 9 -11.83 -16.34 -14.50
CA GLU A 9 -10.87 -16.84 -15.50
C GLU A 9 -10.49 -15.78 -16.54
N GLU A 10 -11.33 -14.78 -16.73
CA GLU A 10 -11.07 -13.65 -17.64
C GLU A 10 -10.15 -12.60 -17.01
N LEU A 11 -10.00 -12.67 -15.68
CA LEU A 11 -9.05 -11.83 -14.93
C LEU A 11 -7.72 -12.58 -14.83
N ASN A 12 -6.87 -12.40 -15.83
CA ASN A 12 -5.60 -13.09 -15.94
C ASN A 12 -4.42 -12.19 -15.50
N ARG A 13 -3.21 -12.73 -15.60
CA ARG A 13 -1.99 -12.02 -15.23
C ARG A 13 -1.78 -10.73 -16.04
N ALA A 14 -2.22 -10.65 -17.28
CA ALA A 14 -2.13 -9.44 -18.10
C ALA A 14 -2.96 -8.30 -17.51
N ASP A 15 -4.11 -8.61 -16.91
CA ASP A 15 -4.95 -7.61 -16.23
C ASP A 15 -4.25 -7.04 -15.00
N ILE A 16 -3.52 -7.87 -14.27
CA ILE A 16 -2.72 -7.45 -13.11
C ILE A 16 -1.59 -6.52 -13.56
N GLU A 17 -0.89 -6.86 -14.63
CA GLU A 17 0.18 -6.02 -15.20
C GLU A 17 -0.36 -4.70 -15.70
N GLU A 18 -1.49 -4.73 -16.41
CA GLU A 18 -2.18 -3.54 -16.88
C GLU A 18 -2.59 -2.64 -15.71
N PHE A 19 -3.09 -3.22 -14.62
CA PHE A 19 -3.42 -2.48 -13.41
C PHE A 19 -2.20 -1.79 -12.81
N LYS A 20 -1.04 -2.44 -12.77
CA LYS A 20 0.21 -1.84 -12.28
C LYS A 20 0.66 -0.65 -13.11
N ASP A 21 0.41 -0.69 -14.42
CA ASP A 21 0.77 0.37 -15.35
C ASP A 21 -0.23 1.53 -15.37
N GLN A 22 -1.42 1.35 -14.78
CA GLN A 22 -2.40 2.41 -14.66
C GLN A 22 -1.90 3.55 -13.78
N LYS A 23 -2.41 4.75 -14.05
CA LYS A 23 -2.15 5.91 -13.22
C LYS A 23 -2.64 5.65 -11.79
N LYS A 24 -1.73 5.67 -10.87
CA LYS A 24 -2.02 5.45 -9.46
C LYS A 24 -2.40 6.75 -8.76
N PHE A 25 -3.14 6.62 -7.67
CA PHE A 25 -3.41 7.73 -6.76
C PHE A 25 -2.09 8.17 -6.11
N PRO A 26 -1.72 9.46 -6.15
CA PRO A 26 -0.37 9.92 -5.74
C PRO A 26 -0.18 9.95 -4.23
N VAL A 27 -0.39 8.82 -3.59
CA VAL A 27 -0.19 8.61 -2.16
C VAL A 27 0.72 7.41 -1.97
N VAL A 28 1.72 7.58 -1.11
CA VAL A 28 2.57 6.49 -0.63
C VAL A 28 2.21 6.23 0.83
N ILE A 29 1.91 4.98 1.14
CA ILE A 29 1.62 4.56 2.50
C ILE A 29 2.86 3.90 3.09
N LEU A 30 3.25 4.31 4.29
CA LEU A 30 4.38 3.75 5.00
C LEU A 30 3.90 3.10 6.30
N LEU A 31 4.27 1.83 6.47
CA LEU A 31 3.99 1.10 7.70
C LEU A 31 5.24 1.10 8.59
N ASP A 32 5.13 1.77 9.74
CA ASP A 32 6.22 1.93 10.69
C ASP A 32 6.15 0.87 11.78
N ASN A 33 7.02 -0.14 11.68
CA ASN A 33 7.13 -1.20 12.69
C ASN A 33 5.77 -1.88 13.02
N VAL A 34 5.00 -2.18 11.99
CA VAL A 34 3.71 -2.86 12.15
C VAL A 34 3.96 -4.34 12.48
N ARG A 35 3.53 -4.74 13.68
CA ARG A 35 3.79 -6.10 14.20
C ARG A 35 2.85 -7.15 13.62
N SER A 36 1.61 -6.77 13.31
CA SER A 36 0.62 -7.72 12.81
C SER A 36 0.74 -7.93 11.32
N ALA A 37 1.20 -9.10 10.91
CA ALA A 37 1.26 -9.47 9.50
C ALA A 37 -0.14 -9.56 8.85
N LEU A 38 -1.17 -9.90 9.64
CA LEU A 38 -2.56 -9.87 9.17
C LEU A 38 -2.98 -8.43 8.81
N ASN A 39 -2.59 -7.45 9.62
CA ASN A 39 -2.85 -6.04 9.33
C ASN A 39 -2.09 -5.57 8.10
N VAL A 40 -0.85 -6.01 7.93
CA VAL A 40 -0.06 -5.69 6.72
C VAL A 40 -0.80 -6.17 5.47
N GLY A 41 -1.29 -7.39 5.46
CA GLY A 41 -2.06 -7.93 4.34
C GLY A 41 -3.34 -7.14 4.07
N SER A 42 -4.04 -6.70 5.12
CA SER A 42 -5.23 -5.85 4.98
C SER A 42 -4.89 -4.50 4.35
N VAL A 43 -3.74 -3.93 4.68
CA VAL A 43 -3.27 -2.69 4.07
C VAL A 43 -2.94 -2.90 2.60
N PHE A 44 -2.30 -4.01 2.23
CA PHE A 44 -2.09 -4.37 0.82
C PHE A 44 -3.41 -4.37 0.04
N ARG A 45 -4.43 -5.02 0.60
CA ARG A 45 -5.73 -5.08 -0.04
C ARG A 45 -6.36 -3.70 -0.20
N THR A 46 -6.26 -2.85 0.81
CA THR A 46 -6.75 -1.46 0.75
C THR A 46 -5.99 -0.66 -0.31
N CYS A 47 -4.67 -0.79 -0.37
CA CYS A 47 -3.85 -0.14 -1.39
C CYS A 47 -4.26 -0.55 -2.80
N ASP A 48 -4.57 -1.83 -3.00
CA ASP A 48 -5.06 -2.35 -4.27
C ASP A 48 -6.41 -1.71 -4.65
N ALA A 49 -7.35 -1.68 -3.69
CA ALA A 49 -8.68 -1.13 -3.91
C ALA A 49 -8.69 0.35 -4.28
N PHE A 50 -7.78 1.13 -3.72
CA PHE A 50 -7.68 2.58 -3.95
C PHE A 50 -6.59 2.97 -4.94
N ALA A 51 -5.97 2.02 -5.63
CA ALA A 51 -4.89 2.27 -6.58
C ALA A 51 -3.78 3.16 -6.01
N ILE A 52 -3.37 2.88 -4.78
CA ILE A 52 -2.29 3.61 -4.10
C ILE A 52 -0.97 3.43 -4.86
N GLU A 53 -0.20 4.51 -4.97
CA GLU A 53 1.04 4.54 -5.73
C GLU A 53 2.06 3.51 -5.22
N GLU A 54 2.29 3.46 -3.92
CA GLU A 54 3.28 2.56 -3.34
C GLU A 54 3.00 2.30 -1.86
N LEU A 55 3.32 1.09 -1.41
CA LEU A 55 3.31 0.70 -0.01
C LEU A 55 4.74 0.45 0.45
N VAL A 56 5.15 1.07 1.55
CA VAL A 56 6.51 0.97 2.10
C VAL A 56 6.44 0.27 3.45
N LEU A 57 7.22 -0.80 3.59
CA LEU A 57 7.24 -1.64 4.80
C LEU A 57 8.54 -1.36 5.54
N CYS A 58 8.43 -0.75 6.75
CA CYS A 58 9.60 -0.26 7.48
C CYS A 58 9.87 -1.03 8.77
N GLY A 59 11.14 -1.17 9.08
CA GLY A 59 11.60 -1.78 10.33
C GLY A 59 11.19 -3.24 10.45
N ILE A 60 10.53 -3.60 11.55
CA ILE A 60 10.09 -4.98 11.83
C ILE A 60 8.87 -5.42 11.01
N THR A 61 8.25 -4.51 10.24
CA THR A 61 7.09 -4.85 9.42
C THR A 61 7.40 -6.03 8.50
N ALA A 62 6.56 -7.06 8.55
CA ALA A 62 6.72 -8.25 7.72
C ALA A 62 6.57 -7.91 6.24
N THR A 63 7.26 -8.67 5.41
CA THR A 63 7.23 -8.51 3.95
C THR A 63 6.75 -9.78 3.27
N PRO A 64 6.13 -9.67 2.08
CA PRO A 64 5.83 -10.85 1.29
C PRO A 64 7.09 -11.62 0.85
N PRO A 65 7.04 -12.94 0.69
CA PRO A 65 5.91 -13.79 1.02
C PRO A 65 5.85 -14.06 2.53
N ASN A 66 4.69 -13.91 3.11
CA ASN A 66 4.44 -14.21 4.52
C ASN A 66 3.04 -14.81 4.61
N LYS A 67 2.90 -15.91 5.34
CA LYS A 67 1.65 -16.66 5.44
C LYS A 67 0.46 -15.81 5.87
N ASP A 68 0.66 -14.98 6.90
CA ASP A 68 -0.42 -14.16 7.45
C ASP A 68 -0.74 -12.95 6.56
N ILE A 69 0.28 -12.36 5.92
CA ILE A 69 0.05 -11.33 4.91
C ILE A 69 -0.83 -11.89 3.78
N MET A 70 -0.48 -13.07 3.29
CA MET A 70 -1.20 -13.68 2.17
C MET A 70 -2.66 -13.99 2.49
N LYS A 71 -2.98 -14.28 3.76
CA LYS A 71 -4.36 -14.56 4.18
C LYS A 71 -5.30 -13.36 3.99
N THR A 72 -4.83 -12.16 4.21
CA THR A 72 -5.65 -10.95 4.18
C THR A 72 -5.43 -10.09 2.95
N ALA A 73 -4.27 -10.22 2.30
CA ALA A 73 -3.96 -9.47 1.09
C ALA A 73 -4.76 -9.95 -0.13
N LEU A 74 -5.14 -11.22 -0.19
CA LEU A 74 -5.95 -11.80 -1.26
C LEU A 74 -5.43 -11.50 -2.67
N GLY A 75 -4.13 -11.71 -2.88
CA GLY A 75 -3.46 -11.47 -4.16
C GLY A 75 -2.94 -10.04 -4.38
N ALA A 76 -3.25 -9.11 -3.50
CA ALA A 76 -2.83 -7.72 -3.64
C ALA A 76 -1.31 -7.53 -3.59
N THR A 77 -0.56 -8.48 -3.02
CA THR A 77 0.91 -8.41 -2.98
C THR A 77 1.55 -8.45 -4.37
N GLU A 78 0.85 -8.96 -5.37
CA GLU A 78 1.32 -9.00 -6.76
C GLU A 78 0.95 -7.75 -7.54
N SER A 79 -0.16 -7.09 -7.21
CA SER A 79 -0.66 -5.92 -7.93
C SER A 79 -0.18 -4.59 -7.33
N VAL A 80 0.07 -4.54 -6.03
CA VAL A 80 0.53 -3.34 -5.33
C VAL A 80 2.05 -3.24 -5.41
N LYS A 81 2.56 -2.10 -5.83
CA LYS A 81 3.99 -1.80 -5.76
C LYS A 81 4.38 -1.59 -4.31
N TRP A 82 5.36 -2.34 -3.84
CA TRP A 82 5.84 -2.20 -2.47
C TRP A 82 7.36 -2.29 -2.39
N LYS A 83 7.92 -1.75 -1.32
CA LYS A 83 9.34 -1.91 -1.01
C LYS A 83 9.60 -1.90 0.48
N LYS A 84 10.77 -2.41 0.85
CA LYS A 84 11.24 -2.50 2.22
C LYS A 84 12.27 -1.41 2.51
N PHE A 85 12.14 -0.78 3.69
CA PHE A 85 13.20 0.03 4.31
C PHE A 85 13.47 -0.51 5.72
N ASP A 86 14.72 -0.68 6.07
CA ASP A 86 15.08 -1.13 7.42
C ASP A 86 14.87 -0.03 8.46
N ASP A 87 14.93 1.23 8.06
CA ASP A 87 14.82 2.39 8.94
C ASP A 87 13.69 3.30 8.44
N THR A 88 12.69 3.48 9.30
CA THR A 88 11.53 4.33 9.01
C THR A 88 11.94 5.79 8.73
N ILE A 89 12.88 6.33 9.52
CA ILE A 89 13.32 7.72 9.38
C ILE A 89 13.98 7.94 8.02
N LYS A 90 14.81 7.00 7.59
CA LYS A 90 15.45 7.07 6.26
C LYS A 90 14.43 7.04 5.13
N SER A 91 13.37 6.25 5.27
CA SER A 91 12.30 6.24 4.26
C SER A 91 11.55 7.56 4.22
N ILE A 92 11.26 8.16 5.37
CA ILE A 92 10.62 9.47 5.48
C ILE A 92 11.48 10.55 4.80
N GLU A 93 12.79 10.55 5.08
CA GLU A 93 13.74 11.49 4.45
C GLU A 93 13.77 11.32 2.94
N TYR A 94 13.78 10.09 2.46
CA TYR A 94 13.77 9.79 1.03
C TYR A 94 12.54 10.40 0.35
N TYR A 95 11.34 10.17 0.87
CA TYR A 95 10.11 10.69 0.27
C TYR A 95 9.99 12.21 0.42
N LYS A 96 10.40 12.74 1.56
CA LYS A 96 10.43 14.20 1.77
C LYS A 96 11.35 14.89 0.76
N ASN A 97 12.53 14.32 0.50
CA ASN A 97 13.48 14.84 -0.48
C ASN A 97 12.96 14.71 -1.92
N ASN A 98 12.00 13.84 -2.16
CA ASN A 98 11.36 13.65 -3.47
C ASN A 98 10.03 14.42 -3.59
N GLY A 99 9.79 15.40 -2.73
CA GLY A 99 8.68 16.32 -2.84
C GLY A 99 7.38 15.86 -2.18
N TYR A 100 7.40 14.76 -1.42
CA TYR A 100 6.21 14.30 -0.70
C TYR A 100 6.01 15.08 0.59
N LYS A 101 4.76 15.42 0.87
CA LYS A 101 4.37 15.93 2.20
C LYS A 101 4.14 14.73 3.11
N ILE A 102 4.64 14.84 4.34
CA ILE A 102 4.58 13.73 5.30
C ILE A 102 3.48 14.00 6.32
N PHE A 103 2.61 13.01 6.49
CA PHE A 103 1.57 13.02 7.51
C PHE A 103 1.66 11.76 8.34
N ALA A 104 1.57 11.89 9.65
CA ALA A 104 1.45 10.76 10.55
C ALA A 104 -0.03 10.53 10.85
N LEU A 105 -0.48 9.30 10.65
CA LEU A 105 -1.84 8.93 11.01
C LEU A 105 -1.84 8.39 12.44
N GLU A 106 -2.39 9.17 13.34
CA GLU A 106 -2.60 8.78 14.73
C GLU A 106 -4.02 9.14 15.15
N GLN A 107 -4.49 8.56 16.24
CA GLN A 107 -5.72 9.02 16.88
C GLN A 107 -5.45 10.42 17.46
N ALA A 108 -5.91 11.43 16.76
CA ALA A 108 -5.74 12.83 17.15
C ALA A 108 -7.06 13.58 17.04
N GLU A 109 -7.18 14.69 17.76
CA GLU A 109 -8.38 15.53 17.74
C GLU A 109 -8.57 16.27 16.42
N ASN A 110 -7.49 16.46 15.65
CA ASN A 110 -7.50 17.19 14.39
C ASN A 110 -7.40 16.23 13.21
N THR A 111 -8.25 16.41 12.21
CA THR A 111 -8.23 15.67 10.97
C THR A 111 -7.83 16.54 9.79
N PHE A 112 -7.10 15.97 8.83
CA PHE A 112 -6.65 16.64 7.62
C PHE A 112 -7.13 15.90 6.39
N PHE A 113 -7.42 16.63 5.31
CA PHE A 113 -7.60 16.04 4.00
C PHE A 113 -6.25 15.77 3.35
N LEU A 114 -6.07 14.56 2.82
CA LEU A 114 -4.80 14.11 2.25
C LEU A 114 -4.79 14.38 0.74
N ASN A 115 -3.94 15.30 0.32
CA ASN A 115 -3.67 15.58 -1.10
C ASN A 115 -2.18 15.45 -1.37
N HIS A 116 -1.80 14.60 -2.32
CA HIS A 116 -0.40 14.38 -2.71
C HIS A 116 0.49 14.08 -1.50
N THR A 117 0.17 13.02 -0.79
CA THR A 117 0.63 12.84 0.57
C THR A 117 1.34 11.51 0.76
N PHE A 118 2.33 11.54 1.62
CA PHE A 118 2.95 10.36 2.21
C PHE A 118 2.32 10.11 3.58
N LEU A 119 1.75 8.94 3.76
CA LEU A 119 1.04 8.59 4.99
C LEU A 119 1.85 7.58 5.79
N VAL A 120 2.18 7.93 7.03
CA VAL A 120 2.86 7.03 7.96
C VAL A 120 1.82 6.41 8.88
N LEU A 121 1.75 5.09 8.88
CA LEU A 121 0.88 4.34 9.77
C LEU A 121 1.72 3.55 10.78
N GLY A 122 1.57 3.89 12.05
CA GLY A 122 2.06 3.10 13.18
C GLY A 122 0.91 2.31 13.77
N LEU A 123 0.69 1.12 13.27
CA LEU A 123 -0.40 0.26 13.73
C LEU A 123 0.06 -0.72 14.81
#